data_e25fd782bb29b4892dcb0627632f99ea
#
_entry.id   e25fd782bb29b4892dcb0627632f99ea
#
_cell.length_a   1.000
_cell.length_b   1.000
_cell.length_c   1.000
_cell.angle_alpha   90.00
_cell.angle_beta   90.00
_cell.angle_gamma   90.00
#
_symmetry.space_group_name_H-M   'P 1'
#
loop_
_entity.id
_entity.type
_entity.pdbx_description
1 polymer ?
#
loop_
_entity_poly.entity_id
_entity_poly.type
_entity_poly.pdbx_seq_one_letter_code
_entity_poly.pdbx_strand_id
1 'polypeptide(L)'
;MQVCRRGMRRSVVLAVILLLPLAAAEGGVNEAAETEGTAVASVETADVALRGDSFDITVTLDDEAASNGTTVGWTTQICINSGVCYPPETSGLTDSQLDGSTWEGSVLLDDTGAYVNWRIELNWTDGGTQTVPETGFGWKVWSDCWWDNGTWGGSTTDCQEEDKDGLPGFAAPVAVAAIAMAALMARRD
;
A
#
# COMPACT_ATOMS: atom_id res chain seq x y z
N MET A 1 -2.14 -18.46 55.56
CA MET A 1 -1.60 -18.93 54.27
C MET A 1 -2.33 -18.26 53.06
N GLN A 2 -2.44 -16.92 53.02
CA GLN A 2 -3.23 -16.18 52.02
C GLN A 2 -2.49 -15.01 51.32
N VAL A 3 -1.23 -14.78 51.64
CA VAL A 3 -0.50 -13.58 51.15
C VAL A 3 0.18 -13.81 49.77
N CYS A 4 0.41 -15.06 49.37
CA CYS A 4 1.17 -15.36 48.13
C CYS A 4 0.35 -15.30 46.81
N ARG A 5 -1.00 -15.29 46.87
CA ARG A 5 -1.85 -15.32 45.66
C ARG A 5 -2.08 -13.95 45.01
N ARG A 6 -1.92 -12.85 45.73
CA ARG A 6 -2.19 -11.49 45.17
C ARG A 6 -1.03 -10.94 44.33
N GLY A 7 0.21 -11.33 44.61
CA GLY A 7 1.38 -10.87 43.83
C GLY A 7 1.45 -11.48 42.45
N MET A 8 1.11 -12.76 42.31
CA MET A 8 1.20 -13.49 41.03
C MET A 8 0.18 -13.05 40.00
N ARG A 9 -1.04 -12.63 40.42
CA ARG A 9 -2.06 -12.11 39.49
C ARG A 9 -1.70 -10.75 38.88
N ARG A 10 -1.00 -9.89 39.65
CA ARG A 10 -0.56 -8.57 39.13
C ARG A 10 0.60 -8.69 38.13
N SER A 11 1.50 -9.63 38.35
CA SER A 11 2.62 -9.90 37.44
C SER A 11 2.16 -10.52 36.11
N VAL A 12 1.15 -11.38 36.12
CA VAL A 12 0.58 -11.99 34.93
C VAL A 12 -0.17 -10.95 34.07
N VAL A 13 -0.91 -10.02 34.68
CA VAL A 13 -1.61 -8.95 33.96
C VAL A 13 -0.63 -7.98 33.31
N LEU A 14 0.49 -7.65 33.96
CA LEU A 14 1.55 -6.81 33.38
C LEU A 14 2.27 -7.50 32.20
N ALA A 15 2.49 -8.81 32.30
CA ALA A 15 3.11 -9.58 31.21
C ALA A 15 2.19 -9.71 29.98
N VAL A 16 0.87 -9.80 30.16
CA VAL A 16 -0.09 -9.87 29.06
C VAL A 16 -0.22 -8.53 28.33
N ILE A 17 -0.11 -7.40 29.01
CA ILE A 17 -0.14 -6.07 28.38
C ILE A 17 1.12 -5.82 27.52
N LEU A 18 2.27 -6.40 27.89
CA LEU A 18 3.52 -6.30 27.12
C LEU A 18 3.56 -7.22 25.87
N LEU A 19 2.63 -8.16 25.76
CA LEU A 19 2.53 -9.09 24.62
C LEU A 19 1.43 -8.73 23.62
N LEU A 20 0.78 -7.55 23.76
CA LEU A 20 -0.06 -7.04 22.68
C LEU A 20 0.85 -6.76 21.47
N PRO A 21 0.66 -7.45 20.34
CA PRO A 21 1.36 -7.06 19.13
C PRO A 21 0.98 -5.60 18.86
N LEU A 22 1.96 -4.70 18.80
CA LEU A 22 1.77 -3.47 18.06
C LEU A 22 1.44 -3.96 16.64
N ALA A 23 0.19 -3.85 16.24
CA ALA A 23 -0.16 -3.92 14.84
C ALA A 23 0.57 -2.75 14.19
N ALA A 24 1.76 -3.00 13.67
CA ALA A 24 2.39 -2.09 12.74
C ALA A 24 1.40 -2.00 11.58
N ALA A 25 0.98 -0.80 11.22
CA ALA A 25 0.33 -0.58 9.94
C ALA A 25 1.28 -1.15 8.88
N GLU A 26 0.82 -2.13 8.12
CA GLU A 26 1.61 -2.77 7.08
C GLU A 26 1.65 -1.83 5.86
N GLY A 27 2.45 -0.79 5.93
CA GLY A 27 2.83 -0.05 4.73
C GLY A 27 3.60 -0.97 3.79
N GLY A 28 3.52 -0.73 2.47
CA GLY A 28 4.28 -1.48 1.47
C GLY A 28 3.62 -2.78 0.98
N VAL A 29 2.40 -3.09 1.42
CA VAL A 29 1.62 -4.21 0.86
C VAL A 29 0.85 -3.72 -0.36
N ASN A 30 1.08 -4.34 -1.53
CA ASN A 30 0.32 -4.06 -2.73
C ASN A 30 -1.11 -4.59 -2.59
N GLU A 31 -2.06 -3.89 -3.22
CA GLU A 31 -3.45 -4.28 -3.27
C GLU A 31 -3.87 -4.60 -4.71
N ALA A 32 -4.70 -5.61 -4.88
CA ALA A 32 -5.30 -5.97 -6.16
C ALA A 32 -6.79 -6.26 -5.97
N ALA A 33 -7.62 -5.64 -6.81
CA ALA A 33 -9.06 -5.90 -6.79
C ALA A 33 -9.38 -7.27 -7.40
N GLU A 34 -10.46 -7.86 -6.91
CA GLU A 34 -11.07 -9.02 -7.55
C GLU A 34 -11.72 -8.58 -8.88
N THR A 35 -11.41 -9.31 -9.95
CA THR A 35 -12.01 -9.09 -11.28
C THR A 35 -13.10 -10.09 -11.63
N GLU A 36 -13.32 -11.10 -10.78
CA GLU A 36 -14.34 -12.12 -11.00
C GLU A 36 -15.74 -11.50 -11.13
N GLY A 37 -16.46 -11.88 -12.17
CA GLY A 37 -17.78 -11.32 -12.47
C GLY A 37 -17.78 -9.96 -13.14
N THR A 38 -16.62 -9.47 -13.56
CA THR A 38 -16.48 -8.28 -14.42
C THR A 38 -16.00 -8.68 -15.81
N ALA A 39 -15.97 -7.72 -16.75
CA ALA A 39 -15.43 -7.93 -18.08
C ALA A 39 -13.89 -7.85 -18.16
N VAL A 40 -13.22 -7.66 -17.02
CA VAL A 40 -11.76 -7.65 -16.93
C VAL A 40 -11.26 -9.06 -16.67
N ALA A 41 -10.61 -9.68 -17.66
CA ALA A 41 -10.04 -11.01 -17.54
C ALA A 41 -8.74 -11.04 -16.71
N SER A 42 -7.87 -10.05 -16.93
CA SER A 42 -6.63 -9.90 -16.14
C SER A 42 -6.13 -8.46 -16.11
N VAL A 43 -5.34 -8.17 -15.08
CA VAL A 43 -4.56 -6.93 -14.96
C VAL A 43 -3.12 -7.32 -14.64
N GLU A 44 -2.19 -6.86 -15.44
CA GLU A 44 -0.76 -7.10 -15.26
C GLU A 44 -0.05 -5.78 -14.99
N THR A 45 0.88 -5.77 -14.04
CA THR A 45 1.66 -4.60 -13.65
C THR A 45 2.95 -5.04 -12.96
N ALA A 46 3.89 -4.12 -12.79
CA ALA A 46 5.07 -4.36 -11.96
C ALA A 46 4.68 -4.44 -10.47
N ASP A 47 5.41 -5.27 -9.71
CA ASP A 47 5.24 -5.39 -8.25
C ASP A 47 5.76 -4.16 -7.48
N VAL A 48 6.57 -3.32 -8.12
CA VAL A 48 7.15 -2.11 -7.54
C VAL A 48 7.07 -0.99 -8.56
N ALA A 49 6.55 0.16 -8.16
CA ALA A 49 6.55 1.37 -8.97
C ALA A 49 7.89 2.11 -8.77
N LEU A 50 8.68 2.28 -9.84
CA LEU A 50 9.97 2.95 -9.75
C LEU A 50 9.77 4.47 -9.79
N ARG A 51 10.33 5.17 -8.81
CA ARG A 51 10.28 6.65 -8.75
C ARG A 51 11.11 7.24 -9.88
N GLY A 52 10.60 8.33 -10.47
CA GLY A 52 11.22 8.96 -11.64
C GLY A 52 10.98 8.22 -12.95
N ASP A 53 10.23 7.12 -12.95
CA ASP A 53 9.98 6.29 -14.12
C ASP A 53 8.48 6.12 -14.39
N SER A 54 8.14 5.55 -15.54
CA SER A 54 6.78 5.20 -15.91
C SER A 54 6.33 3.94 -15.17
N PHE A 55 5.13 4.00 -14.63
CA PHE A 55 4.40 2.86 -14.12
C PHE A 55 3.37 2.43 -15.16
N ASP A 56 3.54 1.23 -15.69
CA ASP A 56 2.76 0.69 -16.79
C ASP A 56 1.79 -0.38 -16.30
N ILE A 57 0.60 -0.43 -16.92
CA ILE A 57 -0.37 -1.49 -16.72
C ILE A 57 -0.80 -2.08 -18.05
N THR A 58 -1.17 -3.37 -18.03
CA THR A 58 -1.84 -4.05 -19.13
C THR A 58 -3.15 -4.63 -18.61
N VAL A 59 -4.25 -4.30 -19.27
CA VAL A 59 -5.59 -4.80 -18.96
C VAL A 59 -6.08 -5.67 -20.12
N THR A 60 -6.44 -6.91 -19.83
CA THR A 60 -7.06 -7.81 -20.80
C THR A 60 -8.55 -7.93 -20.51
N LEU A 61 -9.38 -7.73 -21.54
CA LEU A 61 -10.82 -7.93 -21.46
C LEU A 61 -11.19 -9.38 -21.82
N ASP A 62 -12.37 -9.80 -21.40
CA ASP A 62 -12.95 -11.05 -21.88
C ASP A 62 -13.37 -10.93 -23.37
N ASP A 63 -13.60 -12.07 -24.00
CA ASP A 63 -13.93 -12.14 -25.43
C ASP A 63 -15.23 -11.40 -25.78
N GLU A 64 -16.18 -11.35 -24.86
CA GLU A 64 -17.47 -10.67 -25.08
C GLU A 64 -17.28 -9.17 -25.11
N ALA A 65 -16.59 -8.61 -24.12
CA ALA A 65 -16.32 -7.17 -24.03
C ALA A 65 -15.42 -6.70 -25.17
N ALA A 66 -14.39 -7.47 -25.52
CA ALA A 66 -13.52 -7.19 -26.65
C ALA A 66 -14.30 -7.12 -27.98
N SER A 67 -15.14 -8.12 -28.25
CA SER A 67 -15.93 -8.21 -29.46
C SER A 67 -17.03 -7.14 -29.56
N ASN A 68 -17.52 -6.65 -28.44
CA ASN A 68 -18.53 -5.59 -28.38
C ASN A 68 -17.95 -4.18 -28.56
N GLY A 69 -16.66 -4.03 -28.72
CA GLY A 69 -15.98 -2.74 -28.90
C GLY A 69 -15.94 -1.90 -27.63
N THR A 70 -15.90 -2.55 -26.46
CA THR A 70 -15.69 -1.89 -25.16
C THR A 70 -14.33 -1.22 -25.16
N THR A 71 -14.28 0.03 -24.68
CA THR A 71 -13.02 0.75 -24.49
C THR A 71 -12.66 0.82 -23.01
N VAL A 72 -11.35 0.85 -22.75
CA VAL A 72 -10.82 0.85 -21.39
C VAL A 72 -10.19 2.20 -21.05
N GLY A 73 -10.55 2.72 -19.91
CA GLY A 73 -9.86 3.82 -19.26
C GLY A 73 -9.44 3.43 -17.85
N TRP A 74 -8.71 4.30 -17.21
CA TRP A 74 -8.39 4.17 -15.80
C TRP A 74 -8.39 5.52 -15.10
N THR A 75 -8.66 5.51 -13.81
CA THR A 75 -8.45 6.65 -12.93
C THR A 75 -7.28 6.32 -12.01
N THR A 76 -6.22 7.11 -12.09
CA THR A 76 -5.01 6.98 -11.25
C THR A 76 -4.98 8.04 -10.18
N GLN A 77 -4.32 7.73 -9.06
CA GLN A 77 -3.96 8.68 -8.03
C GLN A 77 -2.56 8.37 -7.52
N ILE A 78 -1.65 9.33 -7.58
CA ILE A 78 -0.32 9.23 -7.00
C ILE A 78 -0.33 9.85 -5.61
N CYS A 79 0.20 9.13 -4.62
CA CYS A 79 0.44 9.64 -3.28
C CYS A 79 1.94 9.73 -3.04
N ILE A 80 2.39 10.81 -2.39
CA ILE A 80 3.80 11.11 -2.20
C ILE A 80 4.25 10.89 -0.75
N ASN A 81 5.53 10.81 -0.52
CA ASN A 81 6.16 10.50 0.77
C ASN A 81 5.83 11.49 1.91
N SER A 82 5.30 12.67 1.58
CA SER A 82 4.76 13.60 2.58
C SER A 82 3.38 13.20 3.13
N GLY A 83 2.77 12.11 2.63
CA GLY A 83 1.42 11.67 2.98
C GLY A 83 0.30 12.41 2.23
N VAL A 84 0.65 13.23 1.24
CA VAL A 84 -0.32 13.94 0.38
C VAL A 84 -0.57 13.12 -0.88
N CYS A 85 -1.84 13.05 -1.32
CA CYS A 85 -2.19 12.48 -2.61
C CYS A 85 -2.59 13.57 -3.59
N TYR A 86 -2.15 13.46 -4.83
CA TYR A 86 -2.61 14.34 -5.90
C TYR A 86 -4.08 14.06 -6.24
N PRO A 87 -4.79 15.02 -6.86
CA PRO A 87 -6.13 14.75 -7.36
C PRO A 87 -6.12 13.54 -8.31
N PRO A 88 -7.16 12.68 -8.27
CA PRO A 88 -7.27 11.59 -9.24
C PRO A 88 -7.38 12.12 -10.67
N GLU A 89 -6.71 11.44 -11.60
CA GLU A 89 -6.75 11.76 -13.03
C GLU A 89 -7.29 10.57 -13.82
N THR A 90 -8.22 10.83 -14.74
CA THR A 90 -8.80 9.82 -15.63
C THR A 90 -8.24 9.97 -17.04
N SER A 91 -7.80 8.85 -17.62
CA SER A 91 -7.33 8.78 -19.02
C SER A 91 -7.77 7.47 -19.69
N GLY A 92 -7.84 7.47 -21.02
CA GLY A 92 -8.06 6.25 -21.80
C GLY A 92 -6.79 5.44 -21.92
N LEU A 93 -6.91 4.12 -21.95
CA LEU A 93 -5.85 3.21 -22.32
C LEU A 93 -5.81 3.06 -23.85
N THR A 94 -4.67 2.57 -24.35
CA THR A 94 -4.45 2.30 -25.78
C THR A 94 -4.66 0.82 -26.07
N ASP A 95 -5.49 0.50 -27.05
CA ASP A 95 -5.61 -0.86 -27.58
C ASP A 95 -4.30 -1.26 -28.29
N SER A 96 -3.50 -2.09 -27.64
CA SER A 96 -2.16 -2.47 -28.13
C SER A 96 -2.18 -3.51 -29.22
N GLN A 97 -3.25 -4.30 -29.32
CA GLN A 97 -3.41 -5.36 -30.31
C GLN A 97 -4.30 -4.95 -31.49
N LEU A 98 -5.03 -3.83 -31.38
CA LEU A 98 -6.01 -3.34 -32.35
C LEU A 98 -7.20 -4.32 -32.57
N ASP A 99 -7.47 -5.15 -31.59
CA ASP A 99 -8.57 -6.14 -31.59
C ASP A 99 -9.53 -5.98 -30.39
N GLY A 100 -9.30 -4.93 -29.59
CA GLY A 100 -10.11 -4.63 -28.41
C GLY A 100 -9.84 -5.51 -27.19
N SER A 101 -8.91 -6.46 -27.26
CA SER A 101 -8.68 -7.41 -26.18
C SER A 101 -7.70 -6.93 -25.13
N THR A 102 -6.64 -6.20 -25.54
CA THR A 102 -5.53 -5.85 -24.68
C THR A 102 -5.28 -4.35 -24.71
N TRP A 103 -5.31 -3.73 -23.53
CA TRP A 103 -5.24 -2.29 -23.33
C TRP A 103 -4.06 -1.92 -22.42
N GLU A 104 -3.30 -0.92 -22.83
CA GLU A 104 -2.10 -0.48 -22.11
C GLU A 104 -2.23 0.98 -21.68
N GLY A 105 -1.72 1.25 -20.47
CA GLY A 105 -1.65 2.59 -19.91
C GLY A 105 -0.36 2.82 -19.15
N SER A 106 0.04 4.09 -19.05
CA SER A 106 1.27 4.51 -18.40
C SER A 106 1.05 5.79 -17.61
N VAL A 107 1.63 5.89 -16.43
CA VAL A 107 1.67 7.11 -15.62
C VAL A 107 3.08 7.31 -15.07
N LEU A 108 3.58 8.55 -15.11
CA LEU A 108 4.87 8.89 -14.53
C LEU A 108 4.74 9.00 -13.01
N LEU A 109 5.53 8.20 -12.27
CA LEU A 109 5.70 8.37 -10.84
C LEU A 109 6.88 9.30 -10.58
N ASP A 110 6.63 10.47 -9.98
CA ASP A 110 7.70 11.40 -9.66
C ASP A 110 8.66 10.88 -8.57
N ASP A 111 9.79 11.55 -8.37
CA ASP A 111 10.83 11.16 -7.41
C ASP A 111 10.35 11.15 -5.94
N THR A 112 9.22 11.76 -5.65
CA THR A 112 8.62 11.83 -4.31
C THR A 112 7.50 10.82 -4.09
N GLY A 113 7.15 10.06 -5.12
CA GLY A 113 6.04 9.11 -5.13
C GLY A 113 6.20 7.99 -4.11
N ALA A 114 5.18 7.77 -3.29
CA ALA A 114 5.11 6.67 -2.34
C ALA A 114 4.40 5.45 -2.94
N TYR A 115 3.31 5.69 -3.66
CA TYR A 115 2.53 4.64 -4.31
C TYR A 115 1.60 5.20 -5.39
N VAL A 116 1.17 4.31 -6.28
CA VAL A 116 0.13 4.56 -7.28
C VAL A 116 -1.11 3.77 -6.91
N ASN A 117 -2.26 4.44 -6.82
CA ASN A 117 -3.57 3.80 -6.76
C ASN A 117 -4.25 3.90 -8.12
N TRP A 118 -5.08 2.92 -8.48
CA TRP A 118 -5.94 3.05 -9.66
C TRP A 118 -7.19 2.18 -9.59
N ARG A 119 -8.12 2.48 -10.48
CA ARG A 119 -9.29 1.68 -10.85
C ARG A 119 -9.46 1.69 -12.35
N ILE A 120 -10.11 0.68 -12.88
CA ILE A 120 -10.41 0.54 -14.31
C ILE A 120 -11.80 1.11 -14.59
N GLU A 121 -11.94 1.74 -15.76
CA GLU A 121 -13.21 2.25 -16.28
C GLU A 121 -13.49 1.59 -17.62
N LEU A 122 -14.61 0.87 -17.72
CA LEU A 122 -15.09 0.25 -18.95
C LEU A 122 -16.18 1.11 -19.56
N ASN A 123 -16.06 1.42 -20.86
CA ASN A 123 -17.03 2.21 -21.59
C ASN A 123 -17.60 1.36 -22.71
N TRP A 124 -18.89 1.04 -22.62
CA TRP A 124 -19.60 0.22 -23.57
C TRP A 124 -20.07 1.04 -24.78
N THR A 125 -20.21 0.40 -25.93
CA THR A 125 -20.67 1.04 -27.16
C THR A 125 -22.11 1.58 -27.11
N ASP A 126 -22.93 1.07 -26.19
CA ASP A 126 -24.30 1.58 -25.94
C ASP A 126 -24.34 2.81 -25.04
N GLY A 127 -23.19 3.29 -24.59
CA GLY A 127 -23.02 4.44 -23.69
C GLY A 127 -23.07 4.09 -22.20
N GLY A 128 -23.19 2.81 -21.85
CA GLY A 128 -23.00 2.33 -20.47
C GLY A 128 -21.56 2.45 -20.00
N THR A 129 -21.37 2.58 -18.70
CA THR A 129 -20.04 2.62 -18.07
C THR A 129 -20.04 1.74 -16.83
N GLN A 130 -18.89 1.14 -16.55
CA GLN A 130 -18.65 0.36 -15.33
C GLN A 130 -17.27 0.70 -14.76
N THR A 131 -17.16 0.83 -13.45
CA THR A 131 -15.87 0.92 -12.78
C THR A 131 -15.54 -0.37 -12.06
N VAL A 132 -14.28 -0.76 -12.09
CA VAL A 132 -13.75 -1.93 -11.39
C VAL A 132 -12.62 -1.46 -10.47
N PRO A 133 -12.81 -1.60 -9.14
CA PRO A 133 -14.06 -1.92 -8.45
C PRO A 133 -15.09 -0.78 -8.55
N GLU A 134 -16.33 -1.04 -8.17
CA GLU A 134 -17.42 -0.06 -8.23
C GLU A 134 -17.14 1.20 -7.39
N THR A 135 -16.39 1.07 -6.31
CA THR A 135 -16.08 2.17 -5.39
C THR A 135 -14.60 2.19 -5.01
N GLY A 136 -14.04 3.39 -4.89
CA GLY A 136 -12.65 3.59 -4.47
C GLY A 136 -11.62 3.21 -5.54
N PHE A 137 -10.42 2.91 -5.09
CA PHE A 137 -9.33 2.34 -5.88
C PHE A 137 -9.20 0.86 -5.53
N GLY A 138 -9.06 0.00 -6.51
CA GLY A 138 -8.96 -1.44 -6.30
C GLY A 138 -7.52 -1.96 -6.31
N TRP A 139 -6.64 -1.18 -6.89
CA TRP A 139 -5.23 -1.53 -6.97
C TRP A 139 -4.37 -0.46 -6.34
N LYS A 140 -3.28 -0.92 -5.73
CA LYS A 140 -2.21 -0.09 -5.19
C LYS A 140 -0.88 -0.79 -5.39
N VAL A 141 0.11 -0.08 -5.92
CA VAL A 141 1.50 -0.54 -5.96
C VAL A 141 2.39 0.50 -5.31
N TRP A 142 3.19 0.03 -4.35
CA TRP A 142 4.15 0.85 -3.64
C TRP A 142 5.40 1.09 -4.45
N SER A 143 6.04 2.23 -4.20
CA SER A 143 7.28 2.58 -4.86
C SER A 143 8.49 1.82 -4.28
N ASP A 144 9.61 1.96 -4.96
CA ASP A 144 10.91 1.44 -4.53
C ASP A 144 11.44 2.09 -3.24
N CYS A 145 10.91 3.27 -2.86
CA CYS A 145 11.21 3.94 -1.60
C CYS A 145 10.01 4.76 -1.14
N TRP A 146 9.38 4.37 -0.04
CA TRP A 146 8.14 4.97 0.44
C TRP A 146 8.15 5.25 1.93
N TRP A 147 7.32 6.22 2.34
CA TRP A 147 7.02 6.50 3.74
C TRP A 147 5.51 6.35 3.98
N ASP A 148 5.14 5.65 5.05
CA ASP A 148 3.75 5.51 5.50
C ASP A 148 3.69 5.44 7.02
N ASN A 149 2.81 6.26 7.61
CA ASN A 149 2.51 6.27 9.06
C ASN A 149 3.75 6.24 9.98
N GLY A 150 4.81 6.96 9.62
CA GLY A 150 6.04 7.05 10.42
C GLY A 150 7.05 5.93 10.13
N THR A 151 6.82 5.13 9.11
CA THR A 151 7.70 4.02 8.72
C THR A 151 8.19 4.22 7.28
N TRP A 152 9.51 4.13 7.09
CA TRP A 152 10.13 4.04 5.78
C TRP A 152 10.22 2.59 5.33
N GLY A 153 10.06 2.34 4.03
CA GLY A 153 10.21 1.03 3.42
C GLY A 153 10.54 1.12 1.94
N GLY A 154 10.51 -0.02 1.27
CA GLY A 154 10.87 -0.18 -0.13
C GLY A 154 12.18 -0.93 -0.31
N SER A 155 12.62 -1.07 -1.56
CA SER A 155 13.85 -1.77 -1.93
C SER A 155 15.10 -0.88 -1.88
N THR A 156 14.93 0.45 -1.82
CA THR A 156 16.01 1.44 -1.69
C THR A 156 15.79 2.34 -0.47
N THR A 157 16.77 3.16 -0.14
CA THR A 157 16.69 4.16 0.94
C THR A 157 16.92 5.58 0.41
N ASP A 158 16.99 5.76 -0.91
CA ASP A 158 17.43 6.99 -1.54
C ASP A 158 16.46 8.18 -1.33
N CYS A 159 15.20 7.89 -1.03
CA CYS A 159 14.20 8.92 -0.72
C CYS A 159 14.12 9.28 0.75
N GLN A 160 14.81 8.53 1.61
CA GLN A 160 14.80 8.80 3.04
C GLN A 160 15.66 10.04 3.28
N GLU A 161 15.06 11.10 3.79
CA GLU A 161 15.85 12.22 4.28
C GLU A 161 16.78 11.68 5.36
N GLU A 162 18.10 11.91 5.21
CA GLU A 162 19.05 11.65 6.27
C GLU A 162 18.66 12.56 7.44
N ASP A 163 17.94 12.01 8.41
CA ASP A 163 17.74 12.64 9.70
C ASP A 163 19.11 12.83 10.36
N LYS A 164 19.72 13.99 10.08
CA LYS A 164 21.04 14.36 10.62
C LYS A 164 21.05 14.47 12.14
N ASP A 165 19.87 14.37 12.80
CA ASP A 165 19.70 14.63 14.24
C ASP A 165 18.76 13.63 14.97
N GLY A 166 18.40 12.48 14.42
CA GLY A 166 17.44 11.57 15.06
C GLY A 166 17.93 10.12 15.23
N LEU A 167 18.04 9.67 16.47
CA LEU A 167 18.00 8.23 16.77
C LEU A 167 16.68 7.65 16.21
N PRO A 168 16.69 6.51 15.52
CA PRO A 168 15.47 5.87 15.03
C PRO A 168 14.43 5.80 16.15
N GLY A 169 13.21 6.31 15.90
CA GLY A 169 12.17 6.46 16.94
C GLY A 169 11.81 5.18 17.70
N PHE A 170 12.26 4.01 17.20
CA PHE A 170 12.15 2.73 17.88
C PHE A 170 13.18 2.50 19.01
N ALA A 171 14.30 3.22 19.02
CA ALA A 171 15.32 3.02 20.06
C ALA A 171 14.87 3.58 21.43
N ALA A 172 14.06 4.66 21.42
CA ALA A 172 13.64 5.32 22.66
C ALA A 172 12.75 4.42 23.55
N PRO A 173 11.67 3.79 23.10
CA PRO A 173 10.85 2.94 23.97
C PRO A 173 11.57 1.67 24.44
N VAL A 174 12.44 1.10 23.58
CA VAL A 174 13.24 -0.08 23.95
C VAL A 174 14.30 0.28 25.00
N ALA A 175 14.96 1.42 24.85
CA ALA A 175 15.93 1.92 25.82
C ALA A 175 15.27 2.22 27.17
N VAL A 176 14.11 2.88 27.18
CA VAL A 176 13.35 3.15 28.41
C VAL A 176 12.91 1.86 29.08
N ALA A 177 12.42 0.87 28.33
CA ALA A 177 12.05 -0.44 28.87
C ALA A 177 13.25 -1.20 29.46
N ALA A 178 14.41 -1.16 28.79
CA ALA A 178 15.64 -1.78 29.28
C ALA A 178 16.14 -1.13 30.58
N ILE A 179 16.11 0.20 30.67
CA ILE A 179 16.48 0.95 31.89
C ILE A 179 15.51 0.64 33.04
N ALA A 180 14.20 0.60 32.77
CA ALA A 180 13.19 0.27 33.77
C ALA A 180 13.35 -1.16 34.29
N MET A 181 13.68 -2.12 33.43
CA MET A 181 13.96 -3.51 33.86
C MET A 181 15.24 -3.62 34.69
N ALA A 182 16.32 -2.92 34.29
CA ALA A 182 17.56 -2.89 35.04
C ALA A 182 17.36 -2.28 36.45
N ALA A 183 16.59 -1.19 36.57
CA ALA A 183 16.25 -0.56 37.82
C ALA A 183 15.40 -1.45 38.75
N LEU A 184 14.50 -2.26 38.17
CA LEU A 184 13.69 -3.26 38.92
C LEU A 184 14.52 -4.42 39.41
N MET A 185 15.54 -4.85 38.67
CA MET A 185 16.46 -5.93 39.11
C MET A 185 17.40 -5.46 40.22
N ALA A 186 17.94 -4.25 40.11
CA ALA A 186 18.84 -3.64 41.11
C ALA A 186 18.16 -3.34 42.46
N ARG A 187 16.82 -3.34 42.52
CA ARG A 187 16.04 -3.14 43.75
C ARG A 187 15.70 -4.43 44.49
N ARG A 188 16.11 -5.58 43.97
CA ARG A 188 15.80 -6.90 44.49
C ARG A 188 16.94 -7.52 45.35
N ASP A 189 18.10 -6.91 45.33
CA ASP A 189 19.23 -7.20 46.20
C ASP A 189 19.24 -6.22 47.41
#